data_e572ee569476d42bd26c12465f569ee4
#
_entry.id   e572ee569476d42bd26c12465f569ee4
#
_cell.length_a   1.000
_cell.length_b   1.000
_cell.length_c   1.000
_cell.angle_alpha   90.00
_cell.angle_beta   90.00
_cell.angle_gamma   90.00
#
_symmetry.space_group_name_H-M   'P 1'
#
loop_
_entity.id
_entity.type
_entity.pdbx_description
1 polymer ?
#
loop_
_entity_poly.entity_id
_entity_poly.type
_entity_poly.pdbx_seq_one_letter_code
_entity_poly.pdbx_strand_id
1 'polypeptide(L)'
;MAPSMPKVTAVVVSSASNWWDEVNNSALWQDWIFHILALLYGLVAAVALIQLIRIECRVPEYGWTTQKVFHFLNFLVNGVRSAVFTFRRSVQRIRPEVLQHVLLDFPSLAFFTTYALLVLFWAEIYYQARAVSTDRLRPTFYAINSVIYSIQIALWLLFWWKPIQPVLVLSKLFFAGVSFFAALGFLLYGGRLFLMLQRFPVESRGRRKKLQEVGYVATICFSCFLVRCIMMCFNAFDKAADLDVLNHPILNFLYYLLVEIIPSSLVLFILRKLPPRRGITQYHPIH
;
A
#
# COMPACT_ATOMS: atom_id res chain seq x y z
N MET A 1 17.91 -45.07 9.12
CA MET A 1 16.51 -45.45 9.33
C MET A 1 15.71 -44.18 9.42
N ALA A 2 15.09 -43.74 8.33
CA ALA A 2 14.28 -42.53 8.31
C ALA A 2 12.91 -42.86 8.93
N PRO A 3 12.33 -42.00 9.76
CA PRO A 3 11.00 -42.22 10.35
C PRO A 3 9.95 -42.19 9.25
N SER A 4 9.19 -43.29 9.11
CA SER A 4 8.05 -43.37 8.20
C SER A 4 6.95 -42.43 8.68
N MET A 5 6.61 -41.41 7.86
CA MET A 5 5.46 -40.53 8.10
C MET A 5 4.19 -41.39 8.25
N PRO A 6 3.32 -41.11 9.20
CA PRO A 6 2.07 -41.83 9.37
C PRO A 6 1.20 -41.68 8.10
N LYS A 7 0.61 -42.76 7.62
CA LYS A 7 -0.19 -42.84 6.37
C LYS A 7 -1.27 -41.74 6.25
N VAL A 8 -1.82 -41.30 7.36
CA VAL A 8 -2.83 -40.20 7.40
C VAL A 8 -2.22 -38.88 6.97
N THR A 9 -1.01 -38.57 7.44
CA THR A 9 -0.30 -37.33 7.06
C THR A 9 0.07 -37.31 5.58
N ALA A 10 0.47 -38.47 5.02
CA ALA A 10 0.79 -38.60 3.60
C ALA A 10 -0.47 -38.41 2.71
N VAL A 11 -1.63 -38.94 3.11
CA VAL A 11 -2.90 -38.78 2.39
C VAL A 11 -3.37 -37.33 2.44
N VAL A 12 -3.28 -36.65 3.60
CA VAL A 12 -3.66 -35.25 3.73
C VAL A 12 -2.74 -34.33 2.91
N VAL A 13 -1.43 -34.61 2.90
CA VAL A 13 -0.46 -33.84 2.10
C VAL A 13 -0.69 -34.06 0.60
N SER A 14 -0.98 -35.29 0.16
CA SER A 14 -1.26 -35.56 -1.25
C SER A 14 -2.58 -34.96 -1.72
N SER A 15 -3.63 -34.99 -0.89
CA SER A 15 -4.90 -34.32 -1.23
C SER A 15 -4.78 -32.80 -1.25
N ALA A 16 -3.96 -32.22 -0.35
CA ALA A 16 -3.69 -30.78 -0.34
C ALA A 16 -2.87 -30.34 -1.57
N SER A 17 -1.88 -31.13 -1.99
CA SER A 17 -1.11 -30.83 -3.21
C SER A 17 -1.97 -30.94 -4.46
N ASN A 18 -2.83 -31.95 -4.57
CA ASN A 18 -3.74 -32.10 -5.69
C ASN A 18 -4.75 -30.94 -5.79
N TRP A 19 -5.31 -30.51 -4.65
CA TRP A 19 -6.20 -29.34 -4.60
C TRP A 19 -5.48 -28.04 -5.01
N TRP A 20 -4.24 -27.85 -4.54
CA TRP A 20 -3.43 -26.69 -4.89
C TRP A 20 -3.17 -26.60 -6.38
N ASP A 21 -2.77 -27.73 -6.99
CA ASP A 21 -2.51 -27.80 -8.42
C ASP A 21 -3.79 -27.65 -9.24
N GLU A 22 -4.91 -28.19 -8.78
CA GLU A 22 -6.21 -28.05 -9.43
C GLU A 22 -6.66 -26.57 -9.45
N VAL A 23 -6.57 -25.87 -8.32
CA VAL A 23 -6.96 -24.46 -8.23
C VAL A 23 -6.04 -23.56 -9.06
N ASN A 24 -4.73 -23.81 -9.04
CA ASN A 24 -3.79 -23.01 -9.82
C ASN A 24 -3.91 -23.21 -11.33
N ASN A 25 -4.28 -24.41 -11.77
CA ASN A 25 -4.39 -24.73 -13.21
C ASN A 25 -5.81 -24.53 -13.77
N SER A 26 -6.82 -24.35 -12.93
CA SER A 26 -8.19 -24.15 -13.36
C SER A 26 -8.47 -22.70 -13.76
N ALA A 27 -8.82 -22.48 -15.03
CA ALA A 27 -9.18 -21.16 -15.54
C ALA A 27 -10.38 -20.52 -14.81
N LEU A 28 -11.32 -21.33 -14.34
CA LEU A 28 -12.50 -20.88 -13.60
C LEU A 28 -12.10 -20.31 -12.23
N TRP A 29 -11.27 -21.04 -11.46
CA TRP A 29 -10.79 -20.58 -10.17
C TRP A 29 -9.92 -19.31 -10.28
N GLN A 30 -9.07 -19.24 -11.30
CA GLN A 30 -8.30 -18.05 -11.59
C GLN A 30 -9.21 -16.84 -11.83
N ASP A 31 -10.22 -16.97 -12.66
CA ASP A 31 -11.14 -15.87 -12.95
C ASP A 31 -11.91 -15.43 -11.71
N TRP A 32 -12.42 -16.36 -10.89
CA TRP A 32 -13.11 -16.03 -9.65
C TRP A 32 -12.22 -15.30 -8.66
N ILE A 33 -10.99 -15.75 -8.45
CA ILE A 33 -10.04 -15.14 -7.52
C ILE A 33 -9.73 -13.68 -7.94
N PHE A 34 -9.49 -13.45 -9.23
CA PHE A 34 -9.20 -12.10 -9.71
C PHE A 34 -10.42 -11.18 -9.70
N HIS A 35 -11.62 -11.70 -9.92
CA HIS A 35 -12.85 -10.92 -9.76
C HIS A 35 -13.12 -10.57 -8.29
N ILE A 36 -12.83 -11.46 -7.34
CA ILE A 36 -12.92 -11.17 -5.91
C ILE A 36 -11.92 -10.06 -5.54
N LEU A 37 -10.67 -10.14 -6.04
CA LEU A 37 -9.69 -9.06 -5.83
C LEU A 37 -10.18 -7.74 -6.42
N ALA A 38 -10.70 -7.74 -7.65
CA ALA A 38 -11.25 -6.55 -8.29
C ALA A 38 -12.38 -5.93 -7.46
N LEU A 39 -13.29 -6.77 -6.92
CA LEU A 39 -14.37 -6.32 -6.05
C LEU A 39 -13.84 -5.70 -4.75
N LEU A 40 -12.88 -6.35 -4.09
CA LEU A 40 -12.30 -5.85 -2.84
C LEU A 40 -11.60 -4.50 -3.06
N TYR A 41 -10.81 -4.35 -4.12
CA TYR A 41 -10.21 -3.09 -4.48
C TYR A 41 -11.24 -2.01 -4.83
N GLY A 42 -12.30 -2.38 -5.55
CA GLY A 42 -13.42 -1.50 -5.86
C GLY A 42 -14.13 -0.99 -4.61
N LEU A 43 -14.35 -1.85 -3.61
CA LEU A 43 -14.92 -1.46 -2.32
C LEU A 43 -14.02 -0.49 -1.55
N VAL A 44 -12.70 -0.75 -1.50
CA VAL A 44 -11.75 0.18 -0.86
C VAL A 44 -11.72 1.52 -1.58
N ALA A 45 -11.73 1.53 -2.92
CA ALA A 45 -11.80 2.74 -3.72
C ALA A 45 -13.09 3.53 -3.45
N ALA A 46 -14.24 2.86 -3.41
CA ALA A 46 -15.52 3.48 -3.10
C ALA A 46 -15.54 4.11 -1.70
N VAL A 47 -15.01 3.42 -0.68
CA VAL A 47 -14.89 3.97 0.67
C VAL A 47 -13.98 5.19 0.69
N ALA A 48 -12.83 5.16 -0.01
CA ALA A 48 -11.93 6.30 -0.11
C ALA A 48 -12.60 7.51 -0.78
N LEU A 49 -13.34 7.29 -1.87
CA LEU A 49 -14.10 8.33 -2.57
C LEU A 49 -15.18 8.94 -1.69
N ILE A 50 -15.99 8.12 -1.02
CA ILE A 50 -17.03 8.59 -0.10
C ILE A 50 -16.43 9.45 1.02
N GLN A 51 -15.29 9.02 1.58
CA GLN A 51 -14.60 9.79 2.62
C GLN A 51 -14.06 11.11 2.07
N LEU A 52 -13.50 11.13 0.87
CA LEU A 52 -13.03 12.33 0.19
C LEU A 52 -14.17 13.33 -0.01
N ILE A 53 -15.32 12.89 -0.56
CA ILE A 53 -16.51 13.72 -0.76
C ILE A 53 -17.01 14.27 0.59
N ARG A 54 -17.07 13.43 1.63
CA ARG A 54 -17.50 13.87 2.97
C ARG A 54 -16.59 14.95 3.55
N ILE A 55 -15.28 14.86 3.34
CA ILE A 55 -14.30 15.86 3.79
C ILE A 55 -14.50 17.15 2.99
N GLU A 56 -14.65 17.05 1.66
CA GLU A 56 -14.86 18.20 0.78
C GLU A 56 -16.15 18.96 1.15
N CYS A 57 -17.26 18.26 1.33
CA CYS A 57 -18.54 18.86 1.73
C CYS A 57 -18.52 19.51 3.13
N ARG A 58 -17.62 19.01 4.03
CA ARG A 58 -17.57 19.54 5.41
C ARG A 58 -16.65 20.73 5.57
N VAL A 59 -15.57 20.80 4.79
CA VAL A 59 -14.51 21.82 4.90
C VAL A 59 -14.05 22.24 3.50
N PRO A 60 -14.90 22.93 2.73
CA PRO A 60 -14.58 23.35 1.36
C PRO A 60 -13.50 24.44 1.32
N GLU A 61 -13.42 25.29 2.38
CA GLU A 61 -12.54 26.46 2.46
C GLU A 61 -11.05 26.15 2.54
N TYR A 62 -10.71 24.92 2.95
CA TYR A 62 -9.31 24.46 2.96
C TYR A 62 -8.99 23.76 1.65
N GLY A 63 -8.13 24.32 0.83
CA GLY A 63 -7.62 23.71 -0.39
C GLY A 63 -7.19 22.23 -0.21
N TRP A 64 -6.28 21.74 -0.98
CA TRP A 64 -5.77 20.35 -0.90
C TRP A 64 -4.98 20.11 0.40
N THR A 65 -5.64 19.55 1.40
CA THR A 65 -4.98 19.11 2.65
C THR A 65 -4.34 17.74 2.45
N THR A 66 -3.33 17.41 3.26
CA THR A 66 -2.67 16.09 3.25
C THR A 66 -3.69 14.95 3.36
N GLN A 67 -4.76 15.13 4.15
CA GLN A 67 -5.82 14.14 4.28
C GLN A 67 -6.65 13.97 2.99
N LYS A 68 -7.01 15.07 2.31
CA LYS A 68 -7.72 15.00 1.00
C LYS A 68 -6.86 14.29 -0.04
N VAL A 69 -5.57 14.66 -0.14
CA VAL A 69 -4.62 14.01 -1.06
C VAL A 69 -4.50 12.52 -0.76
N PHE A 70 -4.43 12.13 0.51
CA PHE A 70 -4.36 10.72 0.92
C PHE A 70 -5.59 9.92 0.46
N HIS A 71 -6.80 10.44 0.69
CA HIS A 71 -8.03 9.77 0.24
C HIS A 71 -8.14 9.71 -1.28
N PHE A 72 -7.74 10.77 -1.97
CA PHE A 72 -7.71 10.81 -3.43
C PHE A 72 -6.73 9.78 -4.01
N LEU A 73 -5.52 9.71 -3.49
CA LEU A 73 -4.54 8.70 -3.92
C LEU A 73 -5.02 7.28 -3.66
N ASN A 74 -5.62 7.03 -2.49
CA ASN A 74 -6.21 5.71 -2.21
C ASN A 74 -7.32 5.36 -3.19
N PHE A 75 -8.21 6.30 -3.52
CA PHE A 75 -9.24 6.10 -4.54
C PHE A 75 -8.62 5.76 -5.89
N LEU A 76 -7.62 6.55 -6.33
CA LEU A 76 -6.96 6.34 -7.62
C LEU A 76 -6.26 4.99 -7.70
N VAL A 77 -5.43 4.66 -6.71
CA VAL A 77 -4.64 3.42 -6.67
C VAL A 77 -5.53 2.19 -6.67
N ASN A 78 -6.50 2.15 -5.73
CA ASN A 78 -7.39 1.00 -5.62
C ASN A 78 -8.35 0.91 -6.81
N GLY A 79 -8.77 2.04 -7.39
CA GLY A 79 -9.58 2.08 -8.61
C GLY A 79 -8.83 1.51 -9.82
N VAL A 80 -7.58 1.92 -10.03
CA VAL A 80 -6.73 1.38 -11.11
C VAL A 80 -6.48 -0.12 -10.90
N ARG A 81 -6.18 -0.57 -9.68
CA ARG A 81 -6.04 -2.00 -9.36
C ARG A 81 -7.31 -2.79 -9.68
N SER A 82 -8.47 -2.28 -9.27
CA SER A 82 -9.77 -2.90 -9.57
C SER A 82 -9.98 -3.04 -11.08
N ALA A 83 -9.69 -1.99 -11.85
CA ALA A 83 -9.80 -2.01 -13.30
C ALA A 83 -8.80 -3.02 -13.94
N VAL A 84 -7.55 -3.04 -13.50
CA VAL A 84 -6.53 -3.97 -14.00
C VAL A 84 -6.95 -5.43 -13.79
N PHE A 85 -7.47 -5.78 -12.60
CA PHE A 85 -7.92 -7.14 -12.34
C PHE A 85 -9.20 -7.50 -13.08
N THR A 86 -10.14 -6.56 -13.25
CA THR A 86 -11.36 -6.75 -14.05
C THR A 86 -11.01 -7.01 -15.52
N PHE A 87 -10.11 -6.21 -16.09
CA PHE A 87 -9.72 -6.31 -17.51
C PHE A 87 -8.46 -7.15 -17.74
N ARG A 88 -8.10 -8.02 -16.81
CA ARG A 88 -6.88 -8.83 -16.84
C ARG A 88 -6.57 -9.44 -18.21
N ARG A 89 -7.56 -10.12 -18.82
CA ARG A 89 -7.40 -10.79 -20.13
C ARG A 89 -7.07 -9.78 -21.23
N SER A 90 -7.61 -8.56 -21.17
CA SER A 90 -7.32 -7.50 -22.12
C SER A 90 -5.95 -6.91 -21.87
N VAL A 91 -5.56 -6.72 -20.62
CA VAL A 91 -4.23 -6.24 -20.22
C VAL A 91 -3.13 -7.16 -20.77
N GLN A 92 -3.32 -8.47 -20.71
CA GLN A 92 -2.37 -9.46 -21.22
C GLN A 92 -2.19 -9.42 -22.75
N ARG A 93 -3.18 -8.91 -23.48
CA ARG A 93 -3.13 -8.77 -24.96
C ARG A 93 -2.52 -7.45 -25.41
N ILE A 94 -2.26 -6.53 -24.49
CA ILE A 94 -1.68 -5.23 -24.82
C ILE A 94 -0.26 -5.44 -25.36
N ARG A 95 0.02 -4.87 -26.50
CA ARG A 95 1.36 -4.79 -27.07
C ARG A 95 1.72 -3.32 -27.27
N PRO A 96 2.94 -2.88 -26.99
CA PRO A 96 4.13 -3.62 -26.54
C PRO A 96 4.07 -4.04 -25.04
N GLU A 97 4.85 -5.06 -24.67
CA GLU A 97 4.91 -5.62 -23.32
C GLU A 97 5.22 -4.58 -22.22
N VAL A 98 5.96 -3.54 -22.56
CA VAL A 98 6.26 -2.42 -21.65
C VAL A 98 4.99 -1.79 -21.08
N LEU A 99 3.91 -1.66 -21.90
CA LEU A 99 2.65 -1.09 -21.42
C LEU A 99 1.99 -1.98 -20.37
N GLN A 100 2.15 -3.30 -20.47
CA GLN A 100 1.68 -4.22 -19.43
C GLN A 100 2.43 -3.97 -18.11
N HIS A 101 3.77 -3.88 -18.18
CA HIS A 101 4.59 -3.60 -17.00
C HIS A 101 4.26 -2.23 -16.40
N VAL A 102 4.13 -1.19 -17.20
CA VAL A 102 3.72 0.15 -16.72
C VAL A 102 2.38 0.08 -16.01
N LEU A 103 1.39 -0.61 -16.58
CA LEU A 103 0.04 -0.70 -16.03
C LEU A 103 -0.01 -1.51 -14.72
N LEU A 104 0.85 -2.52 -14.57
CA LEU A 104 0.97 -3.34 -13.36
C LEU A 104 1.81 -2.65 -12.27
N ASP A 105 2.87 -1.95 -12.65
CA ASP A 105 3.82 -1.32 -11.75
C ASP A 105 3.33 0.05 -11.24
N PHE A 106 2.64 0.82 -12.08
CA PHE A 106 2.16 2.16 -11.73
C PHE A 106 1.32 2.20 -10.45
N PRO A 107 0.32 1.30 -10.26
CA PRO A 107 -0.41 1.25 -8.99
C PRO A 107 0.49 0.96 -7.79
N SER A 108 1.55 0.19 -7.97
CA SER A 108 2.53 -0.10 -6.91
C SER A 108 3.33 1.13 -6.49
N LEU A 109 3.74 1.98 -7.46
CA LEU A 109 4.38 3.27 -7.18
C LEU A 109 3.43 4.24 -6.50
N ALA A 110 2.21 4.35 -7.00
CA ALA A 110 1.21 5.24 -6.43
C ALA A 110 0.81 4.78 -5.01
N PHE A 111 0.79 3.47 -4.75
CA PHE A 111 0.64 2.91 -3.42
C PHE A 111 1.79 3.34 -2.50
N PHE A 112 3.04 3.21 -2.94
CA PHE A 112 4.17 3.72 -2.18
C PHE A 112 4.04 5.21 -1.87
N THR A 113 3.71 6.05 -2.85
CA THR A 113 3.51 7.50 -2.66
C THR A 113 2.43 7.80 -1.62
N THR A 114 1.33 7.05 -1.64
CA THR A 114 0.24 7.20 -0.66
C THR A 114 0.72 6.92 0.76
N TYR A 115 1.54 5.90 0.95
CA TYR A 115 2.06 5.54 2.26
C TYR A 115 3.24 6.43 2.69
N ALA A 116 4.07 6.88 1.75
CA ALA A 116 5.08 7.91 2.03
C ALA A 116 4.44 9.23 2.49
N LEU A 117 3.25 9.58 1.95
CA LEU A 117 2.45 10.71 2.44
C LEU A 117 1.98 10.51 3.89
N LEU A 118 1.62 9.29 4.27
CA LEU A 118 1.27 8.96 5.66
C LEU A 118 2.47 9.12 6.60
N VAL A 119 3.65 8.68 6.18
CA VAL A 119 4.91 8.89 6.93
C VAL A 119 5.21 10.39 7.07
N LEU A 120 5.04 11.17 5.99
CA LEU A 120 5.17 12.62 6.02
C LEU A 120 4.22 13.25 7.05
N PHE A 121 2.96 12.85 7.06
CA PHE A 121 1.97 13.34 8.01
C PHE A 121 2.39 13.05 9.46
N TRP A 122 2.91 11.87 9.76
CA TRP A 122 3.43 11.54 11.08
C TRP A 122 4.70 12.32 11.44
N ALA A 123 5.57 12.54 10.47
CA ALA A 123 6.74 13.40 10.66
C ALA A 123 6.33 14.85 10.97
N GLU A 124 5.37 15.40 10.24
CA GLU A 124 4.83 16.75 10.51
C GLU A 124 4.29 16.84 11.96
N ILE A 125 3.47 15.88 12.40
CA ILE A 125 2.95 15.85 13.78
C ILE A 125 4.09 15.76 14.80
N TYR A 126 5.09 14.91 14.57
CA TYR A 126 6.21 14.73 15.48
C TYR A 126 7.05 16.00 15.64
N TYR A 127 7.39 16.68 14.52
CA TYR A 127 8.17 17.91 14.55
C TYR A 127 7.38 19.09 15.11
N GLN A 128 6.08 19.21 14.80
CA GLN A 128 5.20 20.23 15.39
C GLN A 128 5.08 20.07 16.91
N ALA A 129 4.97 18.84 17.40
CA ALA A 129 4.90 18.58 18.84
C ALA A 129 6.21 18.92 19.58
N ARG A 130 7.33 19.04 18.86
CA ARG A 130 8.64 19.47 19.37
C ARG A 130 8.94 20.96 19.13
N ALA A 131 8.01 21.71 18.58
CA ALA A 131 8.20 23.11 18.16
C ALA A 131 9.39 23.31 17.18
N VAL A 132 9.66 22.29 16.34
CA VAL A 132 10.67 22.33 15.27
C VAL A 132 9.99 22.65 13.95
N SER A 133 10.64 23.46 13.09
CA SER A 133 10.14 23.81 11.77
C SER A 133 9.91 22.58 10.89
N THR A 134 8.76 22.55 10.20
CA THR A 134 8.34 21.50 9.27
C THR A 134 8.54 21.87 7.80
N ASP A 135 9.08 23.04 7.50
CA ASP A 135 9.12 23.62 6.15
C ASP A 135 9.87 22.75 5.14
N ARG A 136 10.88 22.01 5.60
CA ARG A 136 11.70 21.15 4.75
C ARG A 136 11.07 19.77 4.47
N LEU A 137 10.05 19.35 5.24
CA LEU A 137 9.51 18.00 5.11
C LEU A 137 8.79 17.78 3.78
N ARG A 138 7.94 18.73 3.38
CA ARG A 138 7.20 18.66 2.11
C ARG A 138 8.10 18.70 0.87
N PRO A 139 9.06 19.65 0.74
CA PRO A 139 10.01 19.63 -0.36
C PRO A 139 10.82 18.33 -0.43
N THR A 140 11.25 17.79 0.72
CA THR A 140 11.97 16.50 0.78
C THR A 140 11.10 15.35 0.28
N PHE A 141 9.81 15.30 0.66
CA PHE A 141 8.86 14.30 0.17
C PHE A 141 8.71 14.38 -1.35
N TYR A 142 8.53 15.58 -1.91
CA TYR A 142 8.43 15.75 -3.36
C TYR A 142 9.71 15.35 -4.09
N ALA A 143 10.89 15.73 -3.55
CA ALA A 143 12.17 15.37 -4.13
C ALA A 143 12.37 13.85 -4.16
N ILE A 144 12.12 13.15 -3.05
CA ILE A 144 12.25 11.69 -2.97
C ILE A 144 11.31 11.01 -3.99
N ASN A 145 10.03 11.39 -4.03
CA ASN A 145 9.09 10.82 -4.97
C ASN A 145 9.51 11.10 -6.42
N SER A 146 9.94 12.33 -6.74
CA SER A 146 10.41 12.68 -8.10
C SER A 146 11.58 11.81 -8.53
N VAL A 147 12.56 11.57 -7.65
CA VAL A 147 13.71 10.69 -7.94
C VAL A 147 13.23 9.25 -8.19
N ILE A 148 12.33 8.72 -7.33
CA ILE A 148 11.82 7.36 -7.47
C ILE A 148 11.06 7.19 -8.80
N TYR A 149 10.16 8.13 -9.14
CA TYR A 149 9.42 8.07 -10.41
C TYR A 149 10.37 8.23 -11.62
N SER A 150 11.37 9.11 -11.56
CA SER A 150 12.35 9.29 -12.64
C SER A 150 13.16 8.02 -12.89
N ILE A 151 13.62 7.34 -11.84
CA ILE A 151 14.34 6.07 -11.97
C ILE A 151 13.42 5.01 -12.58
N GLN A 152 12.18 4.89 -12.13
CA GLN A 152 11.26 3.89 -12.67
C GLN A 152 10.89 4.15 -14.12
N ILE A 153 10.68 5.40 -14.52
CA ILE A 153 10.44 5.77 -15.92
C ILE A 153 11.66 5.42 -16.76
N ALA A 154 12.87 5.70 -16.28
CA ALA A 154 14.11 5.33 -16.96
C ALA A 154 14.21 3.81 -17.15
N LEU A 155 13.84 3.01 -16.14
CA LEU A 155 13.84 1.54 -16.24
C LEU A 155 12.81 1.04 -17.27
N TRP A 156 11.60 1.63 -17.33
CA TRP A 156 10.61 1.30 -18.37
C TRP A 156 11.09 1.66 -19.78
N LEU A 157 11.76 2.82 -19.96
CA LEU A 157 12.33 3.22 -21.23
C LEU A 157 13.49 2.30 -21.66
N LEU A 158 14.33 1.89 -20.73
CA LEU A 158 15.39 0.92 -20.97
C LEU A 158 14.83 -0.44 -21.37
N PHE A 159 13.78 -0.90 -20.70
CA PHE A 159 13.10 -2.15 -21.06
C PHE A 159 12.42 -2.07 -22.41
N TRP A 160 11.85 -0.91 -22.76
CA TRP A 160 11.28 -0.68 -24.09
C TRP A 160 12.34 -0.76 -25.19
N TRP A 161 13.51 -0.15 -24.94
CA TRP A 161 14.60 -0.17 -25.94
C TRP A 161 15.28 -1.53 -26.04
N LYS A 162 15.53 -2.18 -24.91
CA LYS A 162 16.15 -3.51 -24.83
C LYS A 162 15.40 -4.38 -23.82
N PRO A 163 14.48 -5.23 -24.28
CA PRO A 163 13.74 -6.15 -23.39
C PRO A 163 14.64 -7.32 -22.95
N ILE A 164 15.55 -7.06 -22.01
CA ILE A 164 16.47 -8.04 -21.46
C ILE A 164 16.11 -8.36 -20.00
N GLN A 165 16.25 -9.62 -19.60
CA GLN A 165 15.95 -10.10 -18.25
C GLN A 165 16.63 -9.27 -17.13
N PRO A 166 17.92 -8.86 -17.23
CA PRO A 166 18.55 -8.05 -16.19
C PRO A 166 17.83 -6.73 -15.87
N VAL A 167 17.23 -6.06 -16.87
CA VAL A 167 16.49 -4.82 -16.65
C VAL A 167 15.19 -5.08 -15.85
N LEU A 168 14.52 -6.19 -16.14
CA LEU A 168 13.33 -6.61 -15.40
C LEU A 168 13.67 -6.93 -13.93
N VAL A 169 14.75 -7.71 -13.72
CA VAL A 169 15.26 -8.01 -12.36
C VAL A 169 15.62 -6.72 -11.62
N LEU A 170 16.30 -5.79 -12.29
CA LEU A 170 16.67 -4.50 -11.70
C LEU A 170 15.44 -3.69 -11.28
N SER A 171 14.38 -3.67 -12.10
CA SER A 171 13.12 -3.01 -11.76
C SER A 171 12.47 -3.64 -10.52
N LYS A 172 12.40 -4.98 -10.44
CA LYS A 172 11.86 -5.70 -9.27
C LYS A 172 12.68 -5.42 -8.00
N LEU A 173 14.01 -5.42 -8.10
CA LEU A 173 14.91 -5.09 -6.98
C LEU A 173 14.77 -3.62 -6.56
N PHE A 174 14.57 -2.72 -7.51
CA PHE A 174 14.29 -1.31 -7.19
C PHE A 174 13.00 -1.17 -6.38
N PHE A 175 11.92 -1.86 -6.76
CA PHE A 175 10.68 -1.90 -5.95
C PHE A 175 10.89 -2.50 -4.56
N ALA A 176 11.72 -3.55 -4.45
CA ALA A 176 12.08 -4.12 -3.16
C ALA A 176 12.79 -3.10 -2.27
N GLY A 177 13.77 -2.38 -2.82
CA GLY A 177 14.49 -1.32 -2.12
C GLY A 177 13.58 -0.17 -1.68
N VAL A 178 12.72 0.32 -2.56
CA VAL A 178 11.71 1.35 -2.24
C VAL A 178 10.78 0.88 -1.11
N SER A 179 10.33 -0.37 -1.13
CA SER A 179 9.49 -0.95 -0.08
C SER A 179 10.22 -1.08 1.25
N PHE A 180 11.50 -1.43 1.23
CA PHE A 180 12.35 -1.48 2.42
C PHE A 180 12.50 -0.10 3.07
N PHE A 181 12.80 0.94 2.29
CA PHE A 181 12.90 2.31 2.81
C PHE A 181 11.56 2.83 3.35
N ALA A 182 10.42 2.45 2.74
CA ALA A 182 9.11 2.76 3.28
C ALA A 182 8.91 2.08 4.65
N ALA A 183 9.27 0.80 4.79
CA ALA A 183 9.19 0.09 6.08
C ALA A 183 10.04 0.79 7.14
N LEU A 184 11.28 1.19 6.82
CA LEU A 184 12.12 1.96 7.73
C LEU A 184 11.48 3.31 8.11
N GLY A 185 10.85 3.99 7.16
CA GLY A 185 10.12 5.24 7.42
C GLY A 185 9.00 5.05 8.46
N PHE A 186 8.22 3.99 8.35
CA PHE A 186 7.18 3.65 9.33
C PHE A 186 7.76 3.31 10.69
N LEU A 187 8.84 2.54 10.74
CA LEU A 187 9.51 2.20 12.00
C LEU A 187 10.08 3.44 12.70
N LEU A 188 10.75 4.31 11.95
CA LEU A 188 11.40 5.50 12.52
C LEU A 188 10.38 6.55 12.96
N TYR A 189 9.49 6.99 12.08
CA TYR A 189 8.56 8.07 12.40
C TYR A 189 7.35 7.58 13.20
N GLY A 190 6.81 6.41 12.88
CA GLY A 190 5.75 5.78 13.66
C GLY A 190 6.22 5.42 15.06
N GLY A 191 7.40 4.82 15.19
CA GLY A 191 8.01 4.49 16.48
C GLY A 191 8.34 5.73 17.32
N ARG A 192 8.92 6.77 16.70
CA ARG A 192 9.20 8.05 17.41
C ARG A 192 7.93 8.74 17.88
N LEU A 193 6.89 8.76 17.05
CA LEU A 193 5.61 9.33 17.41
C LEU A 193 4.94 8.53 18.54
N PHE A 194 5.00 7.19 18.47
CA PHE A 194 4.50 6.32 19.51
C PHE A 194 5.21 6.54 20.84
N LEU A 195 6.55 6.56 20.87
CA LEU A 195 7.34 6.81 22.07
C LEU A 195 7.11 8.21 22.65
N MET A 196 6.95 9.21 21.79
CA MET A 196 6.62 10.56 22.21
C MET A 196 5.27 10.62 22.91
N LEU A 197 4.23 10.02 22.31
CA LEU A 197 2.90 9.98 22.91
C LEU A 197 2.86 9.18 24.22
N GLN A 198 3.73 8.18 24.37
CA GLN A 198 3.84 7.38 25.60
C GLN A 198 4.45 8.17 26.76
N ARG A 199 5.38 9.10 26.48
CA ARG A 199 6.07 9.90 27.52
C ARG A 199 5.20 10.99 28.14
N PHE A 200 4.13 11.41 27.46
CA PHE A 200 3.21 12.38 28.06
C PHE A 200 2.29 11.75 29.07
N PRO A 201 2.06 12.36 30.25
CA PRO A 201 1.17 11.80 31.28
C PRO A 201 -0.23 11.53 30.70
N VAL A 202 -0.72 10.31 30.91
CA VAL A 202 -1.95 9.79 30.32
C VAL A 202 -3.14 10.18 31.17
N GLU A 203 -3.52 11.44 31.20
CA GLU A 203 -4.71 11.88 31.97
C GLU A 203 -6.03 11.76 31.18
N SER A 204 -6.00 11.54 29.88
CA SER A 204 -7.21 11.42 29.08
C SER A 204 -7.33 10.09 28.31
N ARG A 205 -8.49 9.43 28.43
CA ARG A 205 -8.85 8.21 27.65
C ARG A 205 -8.67 8.42 26.12
N GLY A 206 -8.86 9.64 25.62
CA GLY A 206 -8.72 9.97 24.19
C GLY A 206 -7.28 9.89 23.67
N ARG A 207 -6.30 10.25 24.50
CA ARG A 207 -4.86 10.18 24.13
C ARG A 207 -4.38 8.73 24.05
N ARG A 208 -4.76 7.89 25.02
CA ARG A 208 -4.42 6.46 25.01
C ARG A 208 -4.97 5.76 23.78
N LYS A 209 -6.19 6.09 23.36
CA LYS A 209 -6.79 5.56 22.13
C LYS A 209 -6.01 5.96 20.88
N LYS A 210 -5.61 7.23 20.77
CA LYS A 210 -4.77 7.71 19.65
C LYS A 210 -3.40 7.04 19.60
N LEU A 211 -2.78 6.84 20.78
CA LEU A 211 -1.51 6.12 20.89
C LEU A 211 -1.61 4.70 20.33
N GLN A 212 -2.66 3.98 20.71
CA GLN A 212 -2.91 2.63 20.21
C GLN A 212 -3.18 2.63 18.68
N GLU A 213 -4.02 3.56 18.20
CA GLU A 213 -4.29 3.71 16.76
C GLU A 213 -3.00 3.90 15.95
N VAL A 214 -2.12 4.81 16.38
CA VAL A 214 -0.81 5.06 15.71
C VAL A 214 0.10 3.84 15.79
N GLY A 215 0.19 3.19 16.95
CA GLY A 215 1.01 1.99 17.14
C GLY A 215 0.57 0.85 16.23
N TYR A 216 -0.72 0.56 16.16
CA TYR A 216 -1.26 -0.49 15.27
C TYR A 216 -0.99 -0.19 13.80
N VAL A 217 -1.26 1.05 13.35
CA VAL A 217 -0.99 1.44 11.95
C VAL A 217 0.49 1.32 11.63
N ALA A 218 1.37 1.82 12.49
CA ALA A 218 2.81 1.75 12.28
C ALA A 218 3.30 0.31 12.15
N THR A 219 2.87 -0.58 13.07
CA THR A 219 3.26 -1.99 13.07
C THR A 219 2.74 -2.70 11.82
N ILE A 220 1.47 -2.50 11.46
CA ILE A 220 0.86 -3.15 10.30
C ILE A 220 1.52 -2.67 9.01
N CYS A 221 1.68 -1.34 8.83
CA CYS A 221 2.33 -0.80 7.64
C CYS A 221 3.79 -1.27 7.53
N PHE A 222 4.55 -1.26 8.64
CA PHE A 222 5.91 -1.80 8.67
C PHE A 222 5.94 -3.25 8.21
N SER A 223 5.10 -4.12 8.80
CA SER A 223 5.04 -5.54 8.48
C SER A 223 4.64 -5.77 7.01
N CYS A 224 3.64 -5.03 6.50
CA CYS A 224 3.19 -5.16 5.12
C CYS A 224 4.28 -4.74 4.11
N PHE A 225 5.00 -3.64 4.35
CA PHE A 225 6.10 -3.22 3.48
C PHE A 225 7.31 -4.14 3.57
N LEU A 226 7.55 -4.74 4.74
CA LEU A 226 8.60 -5.75 4.90
C LEU A 226 8.26 -7.02 4.11
N VAL A 227 7.03 -7.53 4.22
CA VAL A 227 6.55 -8.68 3.42
C VAL A 227 6.64 -8.35 1.93
N ARG A 228 6.24 -7.14 1.51
CA ARG A 228 6.36 -6.69 0.13
C ARG A 228 7.82 -6.70 -0.35
N CYS A 229 8.75 -6.19 0.45
CA CYS A 229 10.18 -6.22 0.13
C CYS A 229 10.67 -7.65 -0.08
N ILE A 230 10.36 -8.55 0.84
CA ILE A 230 10.74 -9.96 0.77
C ILE A 230 10.17 -10.63 -0.47
N MET A 231 8.86 -10.47 -0.74
CA MET A 231 8.20 -11.06 -1.90
C MET A 231 8.75 -10.52 -3.23
N MET A 232 9.07 -9.21 -3.31
CA MET A 232 9.69 -8.64 -4.50
C MET A 232 11.11 -9.14 -4.73
N CYS A 233 11.90 -9.39 -3.67
CA CYS A 233 13.19 -10.04 -3.78
C CYS A 233 13.05 -11.48 -4.31
N PHE A 234 12.14 -12.28 -3.75
CA PHE A 234 11.89 -13.63 -4.26
C PHE A 234 11.47 -13.63 -5.72
N ASN A 235 10.52 -12.74 -6.08
CA ASN A 235 10.05 -12.57 -7.46
C ASN A 235 11.15 -12.14 -8.44
N ALA A 236 12.22 -11.50 -7.97
CA ALA A 236 13.34 -11.11 -8.82
C ALA A 236 14.25 -12.31 -9.21
N PHE A 237 14.37 -13.32 -8.34
CA PHE A 237 15.32 -14.41 -8.52
C PHE A 237 14.69 -15.77 -8.81
N ASP A 238 13.44 -15.99 -8.38
CA ASP A 238 12.75 -17.27 -8.53
C ASP A 238 11.49 -17.11 -9.40
N LYS A 239 11.45 -17.84 -10.52
CA LYS A 239 10.29 -17.88 -11.41
C LYS A 239 9.08 -18.56 -10.77
N ALA A 240 9.29 -19.45 -9.79
CA ALA A 240 8.19 -20.09 -9.07
C ALA A 240 7.48 -19.15 -8.09
N ALA A 241 8.15 -18.08 -7.64
CA ALA A 241 7.61 -17.02 -6.83
C ALA A 241 7.14 -15.82 -7.66
N ASP A 242 6.99 -16.01 -8.97
CA ASP A 242 6.57 -14.93 -9.87
C ASP A 242 5.15 -14.49 -9.53
N LEU A 243 5.04 -13.23 -9.07
CA LEU A 243 3.77 -12.53 -8.84
C LEU A 243 3.15 -12.07 -10.18
N ASP A 244 3.62 -12.65 -11.29
CA ASP A 244 2.98 -12.41 -12.56
C ASP A 244 1.52 -12.88 -12.45
N VAL A 245 0.61 -11.96 -12.75
CA VAL A 245 -0.85 -12.03 -12.47
C VAL A 245 -1.50 -13.31 -12.99
N LEU A 246 -0.75 -14.18 -13.65
CA LEU A 246 -1.22 -15.32 -14.42
C LEU A 246 -0.95 -16.68 -13.81
N ASN A 247 0.16 -16.84 -13.10
CA ASN A 247 0.67 -18.18 -12.84
C ASN A 247 0.30 -18.74 -11.47
N HIS A 248 0.02 -17.87 -10.47
CA HIS A 248 -0.26 -18.31 -9.09
C HIS A 248 -1.41 -17.49 -8.46
N PRO A 249 -2.67 -17.77 -8.80
CA PRO A 249 -3.81 -16.96 -8.36
C PRO A 249 -3.97 -16.90 -6.84
N ILE A 250 -3.71 -18.00 -6.14
CA ILE A 250 -3.83 -18.05 -4.67
C ILE A 250 -2.73 -17.21 -4.02
N LEU A 251 -1.48 -17.33 -4.48
CA LEU A 251 -0.36 -16.54 -3.97
C LEU A 251 -0.60 -15.05 -4.20
N ASN A 252 -1.06 -14.68 -5.40
CA ASN A 252 -1.43 -13.31 -5.73
C ASN A 252 -2.56 -12.79 -4.83
N PHE A 253 -3.60 -13.60 -4.61
CA PHE A 253 -4.71 -13.24 -3.74
C PHE A 253 -4.23 -12.93 -2.31
N LEU A 254 -3.46 -13.83 -1.71
CA LEU A 254 -2.93 -13.65 -0.36
C LEU A 254 -1.98 -12.43 -0.29
N TYR A 255 -1.12 -12.28 -1.28
CA TYR A 255 -0.20 -11.15 -1.35
C TYR A 255 -0.94 -9.81 -1.40
N TYR A 256 -1.85 -9.61 -2.37
CA TYR A 256 -2.57 -8.35 -2.51
C TYR A 256 -3.52 -8.09 -1.34
N LEU A 257 -4.15 -9.12 -0.79
CA LEU A 257 -5.00 -9.00 0.39
C LEU A 257 -4.21 -8.49 1.60
N LEU A 258 -3.07 -9.14 1.91
CA LEU A 258 -2.28 -8.82 3.10
C LEU A 258 -1.45 -7.55 2.96
N VAL A 259 -0.93 -7.28 1.77
CA VAL A 259 0.07 -6.21 1.56
C VAL A 259 -0.57 -4.90 1.09
N GLU A 260 -1.69 -4.94 0.39
CA GLU A 260 -2.33 -3.73 -0.15
C GLU A 260 -3.74 -3.48 0.43
N ILE A 261 -4.64 -4.46 0.41
CA ILE A 261 -6.05 -4.27 0.77
C ILE A 261 -6.23 -4.05 2.27
N ILE A 262 -5.65 -4.90 3.10
CA ILE A 262 -5.76 -4.79 4.57
C ILE A 262 -5.17 -3.47 5.07
N PRO A 263 -3.91 -3.10 4.74
CA PRO A 263 -3.36 -1.82 5.20
C PRO A 263 -4.17 -0.62 4.70
N SER A 264 -4.60 -0.60 3.44
CA SER A 264 -5.44 0.48 2.91
C SER A 264 -6.76 0.62 3.67
N SER A 265 -7.44 -0.50 3.92
CA SER A 265 -8.71 -0.52 4.66
C SER A 265 -8.54 -0.03 6.10
N LEU A 266 -7.48 -0.47 6.78
CA LEU A 266 -7.18 -0.06 8.16
C LEU A 266 -6.85 1.42 8.26
N VAL A 267 -6.00 1.94 7.38
CA VAL A 267 -5.63 3.35 7.38
C VAL A 267 -6.84 4.22 7.06
N LEU A 268 -7.66 3.85 6.07
CA LEU A 268 -8.92 4.55 5.76
C LEU A 268 -9.89 4.53 6.94
N PHE A 269 -9.99 3.39 7.65
CA PHE A 269 -10.82 3.28 8.84
C PHE A 269 -10.37 4.19 9.97
N ILE A 270 -9.06 4.33 10.19
CA ILE A 270 -8.50 5.19 11.23
C ILE A 270 -8.61 6.66 10.86
N LEU A 271 -8.33 7.01 9.60
CA LEU A 271 -8.44 8.38 9.09
C LEU A 271 -9.88 8.83 8.77
N ARG A 272 -10.89 7.99 9.03
CA ARG A 272 -12.32 8.33 8.79
C ARG A 272 -12.85 9.50 9.61
N LYS A 273 -12.14 9.90 10.67
CA LYS A 273 -12.53 11.01 11.55
C LYS A 273 -12.41 12.32 10.78
N LEU A 274 -13.53 12.99 10.61
CA LEU A 274 -13.59 14.29 9.98
C LEU A 274 -12.89 15.37 10.85
N PRO A 275 -12.18 16.32 10.23
CA PRO A 275 -11.63 17.44 10.97
C PRO A 275 -12.76 18.22 11.66
N PRO A 276 -12.53 18.78 12.86
CA PRO A 276 -13.52 19.58 13.54
C PRO A 276 -13.90 20.79 12.67
N ARG A 277 -15.21 21.08 12.54
CA ARG A 277 -15.64 22.38 12.00
C ARG A 277 -15.06 23.45 12.92
N ARG A 278 -14.25 24.36 12.39
CA ARG A 278 -13.96 25.61 13.10
C ARG A 278 -15.29 26.36 13.20
N GLY A 279 -15.90 26.36 14.39
CA GLY A 279 -16.93 27.34 14.71
C GLY A 279 -16.32 28.71 14.44
N ILE A 280 -17.05 29.55 13.74
CA ILE A 280 -16.78 30.99 13.66
C ILE A 280 -16.68 31.40 15.14
N THR A 281 -15.47 31.67 15.61
CA THR A 281 -15.25 32.29 16.90
C THR A 281 -15.91 33.65 16.74
N GLN A 282 -17.11 33.82 17.30
CA GLN A 282 -17.72 35.13 17.45
C GLN A 282 -16.69 35.99 18.17
N TYR A 283 -16.09 36.91 17.43
CA TYR A 283 -15.43 38.04 18.01
C TYR A 283 -16.48 38.76 18.84
N HIS A 284 -16.46 38.58 20.17
CA HIS A 284 -17.08 39.49 21.07
C HIS A 284 -16.22 40.77 21.05
N PRO A 285 -16.72 41.90 20.52
CA PRO A 285 -16.02 43.17 20.69
C PRO A 285 -16.04 43.45 22.19
N ILE A 286 -14.87 43.62 22.76
CA ILE A 286 -14.68 44.12 24.13
C ILE A 286 -15.02 45.58 24.05
N HIS A 287 -16.14 45.98 24.65
CA HIS A 287 -16.51 47.36 24.94
C HIS A 287 -15.74 47.84 26.19
#